data_39c25350e57bc789404b26ef21d5ebd2
#
_entry.id   39c25350e57bc789404b26ef21d5ebd2
#
_cell.length_a   1.000
_cell.length_b   1.000
_cell.length_c   1.000
_cell.angle_alpha   90.00
_cell.angle_beta   90.00
_cell.angle_gamma   90.00
#
_symmetry.space_group_name_H-M   'P 1'
#
loop_
_entity.id
_entity.type
_entity.pdbx_description
1 polymer ?
#
loop_
_entity_poly.entity_id
_entity_poly.type
_entity_poly.pdbx_seq_one_letter_code
_entity_poly.pdbx_strand_id
1 'polypeptide(L)'
;MMNNAERAGESLGPPVLEPSRRRFLDYLLGTSLVATLGAIVYPILRFMSPPQVIESTESSVVAAKLAEIPVNSGKIFKFGSKPGILVRTESGELKAFSAVCTHLDCIVQYKSDTKHIWCACHNGQYNLNGQNVGGPPPRPLEAYKVNTRGDDIVVSKA
;
A
#
# COMPACT_ATOMS: atom_id res chain seq x y z
N MET A 1 -51.24 26.05 78.95
CA MET A 1 -51.15 26.95 77.76
C MET A 1 -49.68 27.24 77.52
N MET A 2 -49.07 26.48 76.68
CA MET A 2 -47.66 26.77 76.22
C MET A 2 -47.52 26.33 74.81
N ASN A 3 -47.04 27.27 74.00
CA ASN A 3 -47.10 27.34 72.54
C ASN A 3 -46.31 26.25 71.80
N ASN A 4 -46.99 25.61 70.87
CA ASN A 4 -46.39 24.84 69.79
C ASN A 4 -46.12 25.75 68.59
N ALA A 5 -45.01 26.46 68.60
CA ALA A 5 -44.70 27.30 67.47
C ALA A 5 -43.18 27.52 67.36
N GLU A 6 -42.41 26.46 67.23
CA GLU A 6 -40.97 26.61 66.77
C GLU A 6 -40.42 25.26 66.28
N ARG A 7 -40.99 24.78 65.19
CA ARG A 7 -40.33 23.77 64.36
C ARG A 7 -40.64 23.99 62.91
N ALA A 8 -40.25 25.10 62.40
CA ALA A 8 -40.31 25.31 60.95
C ALA A 8 -38.99 25.92 60.52
N GLY A 9 -38.19 25.19 59.89
CA GLY A 9 -36.98 25.75 59.26
C GLY A 9 -35.83 24.78 59.09
N GLU A 10 -36.09 23.50 58.81
CA GLU A 10 -35.06 22.63 58.32
C GLU A 10 -35.08 22.66 56.80
N SER A 11 -34.27 23.55 56.22
CA SER A 11 -34.08 23.63 54.77
C SER A 11 -33.39 22.33 54.32
N LEU A 12 -34.19 21.44 53.77
CA LEU A 12 -33.70 20.32 52.98
C LEU A 12 -32.91 20.85 51.78
N GLY A 13 -31.59 20.92 51.91
CA GLY A 13 -30.69 21.10 50.79
C GLY A 13 -31.04 20.06 49.69
N PRO A 14 -30.71 20.35 48.42
CA PRO A 14 -30.96 19.40 47.35
C PRO A 14 -30.32 18.06 47.68
N PRO A 15 -31.00 16.93 47.38
CA PRO A 15 -30.46 15.62 47.70
C PRO A 15 -29.13 15.45 46.97
N VAL A 16 -28.06 15.32 47.76
CA VAL A 16 -26.76 14.91 47.24
C VAL A 16 -26.91 13.48 46.76
N LEU A 17 -26.99 13.30 45.45
CA LEU A 17 -27.07 11.99 44.83
C LEU A 17 -25.73 11.27 45.07
N GLU A 18 -25.65 10.53 46.15
CA GLU A 18 -24.58 9.57 46.37
C GLU A 18 -24.57 8.61 45.13
N PRO A 19 -23.48 8.50 44.39
CA PRO A 19 -23.41 7.59 43.27
C PRO A 19 -23.52 6.18 43.82
N SER A 20 -24.71 5.56 43.67
CA SER A 20 -24.90 4.21 44.14
C SER A 20 -23.90 3.31 43.39
N ARG A 21 -23.25 2.34 44.06
CA ARG A 21 -22.29 1.38 43.49
C ARG A 21 -22.82 0.77 42.18
N ARG A 22 -24.12 0.60 42.06
CA ARG A 22 -24.79 0.10 40.87
C ARG A 22 -24.65 1.07 39.68
N ARG A 23 -24.87 2.38 39.86
CA ARG A 23 -24.68 3.37 38.79
C ARG A 23 -23.22 3.44 38.34
N PHE A 24 -22.28 3.36 39.27
CA PHE A 24 -20.87 3.30 38.93
C PHE A 24 -20.52 2.10 38.07
N LEU A 25 -21.01 0.92 38.40
CA LEU A 25 -20.81 -0.29 37.61
C LEU A 25 -21.49 -0.18 36.23
N ASP A 26 -22.69 0.38 36.16
CA ASP A 26 -23.40 0.59 34.90
C ASP A 26 -22.61 1.55 33.95
N TYR A 27 -22.03 2.63 34.50
CA TYR A 27 -21.16 3.53 33.73
C TYR A 27 -19.86 2.82 33.31
N LEU A 28 -19.25 2.06 34.19
CA LEU A 28 -18.02 1.33 33.88
C LEU A 28 -18.25 0.30 32.76
N LEU A 29 -19.33 -0.46 32.87
CA LEU A 29 -19.70 -1.45 31.85
C LEU A 29 -20.08 -0.77 30.53
N GLY A 30 -20.85 0.30 30.58
CA GLY A 30 -21.25 1.06 29.39
C GLY A 30 -20.05 1.67 28.64
N THR A 31 -19.14 2.32 29.35
CA THR A 31 -17.93 2.90 28.75
C THR A 31 -16.99 1.83 28.22
N SER A 32 -16.85 0.70 28.94
CA SER A 32 -16.06 -0.45 28.50
C SER A 32 -16.61 -1.05 27.20
N LEU A 33 -17.93 -1.23 27.11
CA LEU A 33 -18.58 -1.73 25.91
C LEU A 33 -18.36 -0.81 24.72
N VAL A 34 -18.56 0.50 24.88
CA VAL A 34 -18.34 1.48 23.82
C VAL A 34 -16.88 1.50 23.37
N ALA A 35 -15.93 1.47 24.32
CA ALA A 35 -14.51 1.43 24.01
C ALA A 35 -14.13 0.15 23.25
N THR A 36 -14.66 -1.00 23.64
CA THR A 36 -14.42 -2.27 22.96
C THR A 36 -14.98 -2.26 21.54
N LEU A 37 -16.22 -1.79 21.37
CA LEU A 37 -16.81 -1.66 20.02
C LEU A 37 -16.00 -0.68 19.13
N GLY A 38 -15.56 0.43 19.68
CA GLY A 38 -14.69 1.37 18.97
C GLY A 38 -13.36 0.75 18.56
N ALA A 39 -12.73 -0.03 19.46
CA ALA A 39 -11.48 -0.73 19.19
C ALA A 39 -11.62 -1.81 18.09
N ILE A 40 -12.79 -2.42 17.95
CA ILE A 40 -13.07 -3.41 16.90
C ILE A 40 -13.43 -2.70 15.58
N VAL A 41 -14.34 -1.72 15.62
CA VAL A 41 -14.89 -1.10 14.42
C VAL A 41 -13.88 -0.16 13.74
N TYR A 42 -13.09 0.57 14.53
CA TYR A 42 -12.10 1.52 13.99
C TYR A 42 -11.11 0.89 13.00
N PRO A 43 -10.40 -0.21 13.32
CA PRO A 43 -9.46 -0.82 12.38
C PRO A 43 -10.18 -1.39 11.14
N ILE A 44 -11.41 -1.88 11.28
CA ILE A 44 -12.20 -2.37 10.14
C ILE A 44 -12.50 -1.22 9.17
N LEU A 45 -13.01 -0.10 9.68
CA LEU A 45 -13.30 1.08 8.86
C LEU A 45 -12.02 1.65 8.23
N ARG A 46 -10.91 1.64 8.98
CA ARG A 46 -9.62 2.11 8.48
C ARG A 46 -9.06 1.22 7.37
N PHE A 47 -9.26 -0.08 7.49
CA PHE A 47 -8.87 -1.04 6.45
C PHE A 47 -9.74 -0.92 5.19
N MET A 48 -11.05 -0.72 5.34
CA MET A 48 -11.98 -0.53 4.21
C MET A 48 -11.82 0.82 3.50
N SER A 49 -11.20 1.80 4.16
CA SER A 49 -10.91 3.12 3.60
C SER A 49 -9.40 3.31 3.48
N PRO A 50 -8.71 2.58 2.59
CA PRO A 50 -7.27 2.72 2.41
C PRO A 50 -6.94 4.14 1.95
N PRO A 51 -5.79 4.68 2.37
CA PRO A 51 -5.35 5.98 1.90
C PRO A 51 -5.22 5.96 0.38
N GLN A 52 -5.72 6.99 -0.29
CA GLN A 52 -5.53 7.16 -1.72
C GLN A 52 -4.03 7.27 -1.98
N VAL A 53 -3.45 6.25 -2.58
CA VAL A 53 -2.09 6.34 -3.09
C VAL A 53 -2.18 7.27 -4.29
N ILE A 54 -1.69 8.49 -4.15
CA ILE A 54 -1.52 9.39 -5.29
C ILE A 54 -0.52 8.67 -6.19
N GLU A 55 -1.02 8.04 -7.26
CA GLU A 55 -0.14 7.57 -8.32
C GLU A 55 0.61 8.81 -8.79
N SER A 56 1.90 8.84 -8.52
CA SER A 56 2.74 9.94 -8.96
C SER A 56 2.53 10.09 -10.47
N THR A 57 2.02 11.24 -10.87
CA THR A 57 1.74 11.61 -12.28
C THR A 57 3.05 11.82 -13.04
N GLU A 58 4.14 11.19 -12.59
CA GLU A 58 5.41 11.23 -13.28
C GLU A 58 5.26 10.49 -14.61
N SER A 59 5.13 11.27 -15.66
CA SER A 59 5.05 10.75 -17.03
C SER A 59 6.37 10.12 -17.49
N SER A 60 7.49 10.42 -16.82
CA SER A 60 8.81 9.89 -17.13
C SER A 60 9.75 9.93 -15.93
N VAL A 61 10.64 8.94 -15.83
CA VAL A 61 11.67 8.84 -14.79
C VAL A 61 13.03 8.49 -15.39
N VAL A 62 14.11 8.96 -14.78
CA VAL A 62 15.46 8.46 -15.10
C VAL A 62 15.63 7.11 -14.43
N ALA A 63 15.68 6.04 -15.22
CA ALA A 63 15.75 4.67 -14.72
C ALA A 63 17.18 4.26 -14.32
N ALA A 64 18.18 4.70 -15.10
CA ALA A 64 19.60 4.42 -14.87
C ALA A 64 20.47 5.26 -15.79
N LYS A 65 21.77 5.21 -15.57
CA LYS A 65 22.77 5.67 -16.55
C LYS A 65 23.18 4.52 -17.48
N LEU A 66 23.51 4.83 -18.72
CA LEU A 66 23.87 3.84 -19.73
C LEU A 66 25.11 3.01 -19.31
N ALA A 67 26.06 3.63 -18.60
CA ALA A 67 27.24 2.95 -18.06
C ALA A 67 26.92 1.96 -16.93
N GLU A 68 25.78 2.09 -16.26
CA GLU A 68 25.37 1.22 -15.15
C GLU A 68 24.73 -0.10 -15.60
N ILE A 69 24.37 -0.21 -16.89
CA ILE A 69 23.70 -1.37 -17.43
C ILE A 69 24.59 -2.02 -18.50
N PRO A 70 25.32 -3.07 -18.14
CA PRO A 70 26.05 -3.86 -19.12
C PRO A 70 25.15 -4.46 -20.19
N VAL A 71 25.72 -4.79 -21.34
CA VAL A 71 25.02 -5.56 -22.39
C VAL A 71 24.59 -6.93 -21.81
N ASN A 72 23.44 -7.42 -22.23
CA ASN A 72 22.82 -8.65 -21.75
C ASN A 72 22.55 -8.65 -20.24
N SER A 73 22.04 -7.53 -19.72
CA SER A 73 21.72 -7.37 -18.31
C SER A 73 20.37 -6.67 -18.10
N GLY A 74 19.83 -6.79 -16.88
CA GLY A 74 18.59 -6.12 -16.47
C GLY A 74 18.74 -5.45 -15.12
N LYS A 75 18.07 -4.33 -14.94
CA LYS A 75 18.04 -3.56 -13.69
C LYS A 75 16.62 -3.21 -13.32
N ILE A 76 16.27 -3.43 -12.06
CA ILE A 76 15.00 -2.94 -11.50
C ILE A 76 15.16 -1.46 -11.13
N PHE A 77 14.17 -0.66 -11.48
CA PHE A 77 14.08 0.76 -11.14
C PHE A 77 12.68 1.09 -10.60
N LYS A 78 12.53 2.23 -9.97
CA LYS A 78 11.26 2.70 -9.46
C LYS A 78 10.57 3.58 -10.52
N PHE A 79 9.34 3.20 -10.92
CA PHE A 79 8.50 3.99 -11.81
C PHE A 79 7.24 4.43 -11.06
N GLY A 80 7.26 5.66 -10.55
CA GLY A 80 6.20 6.12 -9.66
C GLY A 80 6.09 5.27 -8.40
N SER A 81 4.94 4.64 -8.17
CA SER A 81 4.68 3.72 -7.06
C SER A 81 5.00 2.26 -7.38
N LYS A 82 5.28 1.91 -8.65
CA LYS A 82 5.48 0.53 -9.12
C LYS A 82 6.94 0.26 -9.49
N PRO A 83 7.43 -0.98 -9.37
CA PRO A 83 8.73 -1.35 -9.91
C PRO A 83 8.67 -1.48 -11.44
N GLY A 84 9.70 -0.99 -12.13
CA GLY A 84 9.96 -1.23 -13.53
C GLY A 84 11.21 -2.08 -13.71
N ILE A 85 11.32 -2.78 -14.83
CA ILE A 85 12.53 -3.49 -15.25
C ILE A 85 13.05 -2.86 -16.55
N LEU A 86 14.33 -2.52 -16.55
CA LEU A 86 15.07 -2.06 -17.71
C LEU A 86 16.02 -3.16 -18.14
N VAL A 87 15.96 -3.58 -19.38
CA VAL A 87 16.79 -4.63 -19.95
C VAL A 87 17.60 -4.05 -21.11
N ARG A 88 18.93 -4.29 -21.08
CA ARG A 88 19.82 -4.05 -22.21
C ARG A 88 20.11 -5.38 -22.88
N THR A 89 19.62 -5.54 -24.10
CA THR A 89 19.79 -6.77 -24.87
C THR A 89 21.25 -6.99 -25.31
N GLU A 90 21.56 -8.15 -25.83
CA GLU A 90 22.90 -8.41 -26.42
C GLU A 90 23.21 -7.51 -27.61
N SER A 91 22.20 -7.10 -28.37
CA SER A 91 22.36 -6.14 -29.46
C SER A 91 22.57 -4.69 -28.98
N GLY A 92 22.49 -4.46 -27.65
CA GLY A 92 22.59 -3.14 -27.04
C GLY A 92 21.27 -2.36 -27.00
N GLU A 93 20.18 -2.93 -27.51
CA GLU A 93 18.85 -2.31 -27.47
C GLU A 93 18.33 -2.23 -26.04
N LEU A 94 17.72 -1.09 -25.67
CA LEU A 94 17.14 -0.87 -24.37
C LEU A 94 15.63 -1.10 -24.41
N LYS A 95 15.12 -1.92 -23.52
CA LYS A 95 13.69 -2.22 -23.35
C LYS A 95 13.29 -2.05 -21.90
N ALA A 96 12.11 -1.49 -21.67
CA ALA A 96 11.58 -1.31 -20.31
C ALA A 96 10.14 -1.82 -20.21
N PHE A 97 9.86 -2.45 -19.09
CA PHE A 97 8.55 -2.99 -18.78
C PHE A 97 8.21 -2.76 -17.32
N SER A 98 6.93 -2.92 -16.97
CA SER A 98 6.54 -3.13 -15.59
C SER A 98 7.24 -4.38 -15.05
N ALA A 99 7.84 -4.28 -13.87
CA ALA A 99 8.46 -5.45 -13.22
C ALA A 99 7.46 -6.29 -12.43
N VAL A 100 6.15 -5.99 -12.53
CA VAL A 100 5.10 -6.70 -11.82
C VAL A 100 4.60 -7.85 -12.67
N CYS A 101 4.76 -9.08 -12.16
CA CYS A 101 4.27 -10.30 -12.82
C CYS A 101 2.76 -10.29 -12.90
N THR A 102 2.22 -10.58 -14.09
CA THR A 102 0.77 -10.55 -14.35
C THR A 102 -0.02 -11.73 -13.77
N HIS A 103 0.65 -12.65 -13.05
CA HIS A 103 0.00 -13.73 -12.32
C HIS A 103 -0.43 -13.28 -10.91
N LEU A 104 0.51 -13.00 -10.02
CA LEU A 104 0.27 -12.64 -8.61
C LEU A 104 1.25 -11.55 -8.13
N ASP A 105 1.52 -10.56 -8.96
CA ASP A 105 2.27 -9.33 -8.64
C ASP A 105 3.69 -9.51 -8.07
N CYS A 106 4.30 -10.70 -8.23
CA CYS A 106 5.70 -10.91 -7.89
C CYS A 106 6.63 -10.05 -8.77
N ILE A 107 7.77 -9.63 -8.26
CA ILE A 107 8.75 -8.87 -9.04
C ILE A 107 9.51 -9.82 -9.96
N VAL A 108 9.49 -9.51 -11.27
CA VAL A 108 10.24 -10.24 -12.27
C VAL A 108 11.70 -9.79 -12.32
N GLN A 109 12.58 -10.66 -12.84
CA GLN A 109 14.00 -10.41 -13.00
C GLN A 109 14.45 -10.81 -14.41
N TYR A 110 15.51 -10.20 -14.92
CA TYR A 110 16.11 -10.61 -16.18
C TYR A 110 17.12 -11.74 -15.96
N LYS A 111 17.04 -12.79 -16.75
CA LYS A 111 18.00 -13.89 -16.82
C LYS A 111 18.81 -13.81 -18.11
N SER A 112 20.10 -13.52 -17.97
CA SER A 112 21.03 -13.38 -19.09
C SER A 112 21.33 -14.68 -19.82
N ASP A 113 21.24 -15.83 -19.13
CA ASP A 113 21.47 -17.17 -19.66
C ASP A 113 20.38 -17.59 -20.67
N THR A 114 19.11 -17.34 -20.31
CA THR A 114 17.95 -17.67 -21.14
C THR A 114 17.45 -16.52 -21.98
N LYS A 115 17.94 -15.29 -21.72
CA LYS A 115 17.49 -14.03 -22.36
C LYS A 115 16.00 -13.77 -22.16
N HIS A 116 15.46 -14.19 -21.03
CA HIS A 116 14.07 -14.02 -20.67
C HIS A 116 13.91 -13.13 -19.41
N ILE A 117 12.78 -12.46 -19.31
CA ILE A 117 12.31 -11.88 -18.08
C ILE A 117 11.56 -12.98 -17.33
N TRP A 118 11.99 -13.30 -16.11
CA TRP A 118 11.56 -14.46 -15.36
C TRP A 118 10.97 -14.08 -14.01
N CYS A 119 9.91 -14.76 -13.62
CA CYS A 119 9.26 -14.66 -12.33
C CYS A 119 9.58 -15.92 -11.49
N ALA A 120 10.28 -15.74 -10.38
CA ALA A 120 10.71 -16.84 -9.52
C ALA A 120 9.54 -17.54 -8.78
N CYS A 121 8.42 -16.82 -8.55
CA CYS A 121 7.32 -17.34 -7.73
C CYS A 121 6.68 -18.59 -8.33
N HIS A 122 6.38 -18.58 -9.63
CA HIS A 122 5.67 -19.68 -10.31
C HIS A 122 6.28 -19.96 -11.68
N ASN A 123 7.57 -19.66 -11.86
CA ASN A 123 8.30 -19.90 -13.09
C ASN A 123 7.65 -19.25 -14.35
N GLY A 124 7.02 -18.09 -14.17
CA GLY A 124 6.52 -17.30 -15.30
C GLY A 124 7.67 -16.78 -16.15
N GLN A 125 7.55 -16.90 -17.47
CA GLN A 125 8.59 -16.48 -18.41
C GLN A 125 8.02 -15.54 -19.46
N TYR A 126 8.73 -14.45 -19.72
CA TYR A 126 8.39 -13.46 -20.74
C TYR A 126 9.60 -13.26 -21.66
N ASN A 127 9.32 -13.12 -22.95
CA ASN A 127 10.34 -12.77 -23.92
C ASN A 127 10.74 -11.28 -23.82
N LEU A 128 11.71 -10.85 -24.64
CA LEU A 128 12.16 -9.45 -24.71
C LEU A 128 11.16 -8.47 -25.33
N ASN A 129 9.97 -8.93 -25.72
CA ASN A 129 8.85 -8.10 -26.13
C ASN A 129 7.78 -8.02 -25.04
N GLY A 130 8.08 -8.53 -23.83
CA GLY A 130 7.16 -8.56 -22.71
C GLY A 130 6.06 -9.62 -22.80
N GLN A 131 6.04 -10.44 -23.87
CA GLN A 131 5.01 -11.47 -24.08
C GLN A 131 5.30 -12.69 -23.20
N ASN A 132 4.25 -13.27 -22.63
CA ASN A 132 4.38 -14.53 -21.91
C ASN A 132 4.75 -15.65 -22.88
N VAL A 133 5.78 -16.41 -22.53
CA VAL A 133 6.27 -17.57 -23.31
C VAL A 133 6.32 -18.85 -22.46
N GLY A 134 5.96 -18.76 -21.17
CA GLY A 134 5.93 -19.92 -20.28
C GLY A 134 5.37 -19.59 -18.90
N GLY A 135 4.80 -20.60 -18.24
CA GLY A 135 4.22 -20.50 -16.90
C GLY A 135 2.81 -19.93 -16.87
N PRO A 136 2.29 -19.63 -15.65
CA PRO A 136 0.89 -19.26 -15.45
C PRO A 136 0.50 -17.80 -15.74
N PRO A 137 1.39 -16.82 -16.01
CA PRO A 137 0.98 -15.43 -16.26
C PRO A 137 0.01 -15.33 -17.46
N PRO A 138 -1.17 -14.69 -17.28
CA PRO A 138 -2.21 -14.69 -18.34
C PRO A 138 -2.03 -13.56 -19.37
N ARG A 139 -1.17 -12.58 -19.10
CA ARG A 139 -1.04 -11.37 -19.92
C ARG A 139 0.43 -10.99 -20.11
N PRO A 140 0.79 -10.23 -21.17
CA PRO A 140 2.11 -9.66 -21.32
C PRO A 140 2.41 -8.64 -20.22
N LEU A 141 3.68 -8.33 -20.00
CA LEU A 141 4.12 -7.21 -19.18
C LEU A 141 3.75 -5.89 -19.89
N GLU A 142 3.35 -4.89 -19.09
CA GLU A 142 3.13 -3.53 -19.58
C GLU A 142 4.45 -2.95 -20.08
N ALA A 143 4.50 -2.56 -21.35
CA ALA A 143 5.69 -1.98 -21.97
C ALA A 143 5.78 -0.48 -21.68
N TYR A 144 7.00 0.02 -21.53
CA TYR A 144 7.31 1.43 -21.38
C TYR A 144 8.16 1.93 -22.55
N LYS A 145 8.05 3.21 -22.86
CA LYS A 145 8.92 3.86 -23.83
C LYS A 145 10.26 4.18 -23.21
N VAL A 146 11.34 3.87 -23.92
CA VAL A 146 12.70 4.17 -23.49
C VAL A 146 13.31 5.21 -24.41
N ASN A 147 13.85 6.27 -23.84
CA ASN A 147 14.61 7.30 -24.52
C ASN A 147 15.95 7.52 -23.83
N THR A 148 16.97 7.87 -24.57
CA THR A 148 18.26 8.26 -24.01
C THR A 148 18.43 9.77 -24.07
N ARG A 149 18.86 10.37 -23.00
CA ARG A 149 19.20 11.80 -22.92
C ARG A 149 20.64 11.93 -22.40
N GLY A 150 21.59 12.03 -23.32
CA GLY A 150 23.01 11.91 -22.98
C GLY A 150 23.28 10.51 -22.40
N ASP A 151 23.80 10.45 -21.20
CA ASP A 151 24.08 9.19 -20.49
C ASP A 151 22.88 8.64 -19.71
N ASP A 152 21.82 9.44 -19.57
CA ASP A 152 20.64 9.04 -18.80
C ASP A 152 19.65 8.27 -19.67
N ILE A 153 19.16 7.15 -19.12
CA ILE A 153 18.07 6.37 -19.70
C ILE A 153 16.77 6.83 -19.06
N VAL A 154 15.93 7.46 -19.87
CA VAL A 154 14.63 7.99 -19.45
C VAL A 154 13.52 7.03 -19.89
N VAL A 155 12.72 6.59 -18.93
CA VAL A 155 11.58 5.71 -19.18
C VAL A 155 10.28 6.48 -18.97
N SER A 156 9.32 6.31 -19.88
CA SER A 156 7.99 6.93 -19.83
C SER A 156 6.90 5.93 -20.13
N LYS A 157 5.66 6.23 -19.71
CA LYS A 157 4.50 5.44 -20.11
C LYS A 157 4.39 5.40 -21.65
N ALA A 158 3.94 4.27 -22.18
CA ALA A 158 3.75 4.04 -23.62
C ALA A 158 2.55 4.85 -24.15
#